data_3ca52d21eed546f2e1eb4a3ff1f00f80
#
_entry.id   3ca52d21eed546f2e1eb4a3ff1f00f80
#
_cell.length_a   1.000
_cell.length_b   1.000
_cell.length_c   1.000
_cell.angle_alpha   90.00
_cell.angle_beta   90.00
_cell.angle_gamma   90.00
#
_symmetry.space_group_name_H-M   'P 1'
#
loop_
_entity.id
_entity.type
_entity.pdbx_description
1 polymer ?
#
loop_
_entity_poly.entity_id
_entity_poly.type
_entity_poly.pdbx_seq_one_letter_code
_entity_poly.pdbx_strand_id
1 'polypeptide(L)'
;MKTIGITGGVGAGKSTVLAYLEEKYNAFVIQADEVGHIVMAPGQECYQPVIDLFGKDVIKNDKTIDRKRVSDVVFEQPDFLSCLNGIIHPAVKRYILKSLEEQKKEGRKLCVVEAALFLEEHYQEFCDEVWYLSLIHI
;
A
#
# COMPACT_ATOMS: atom_id res chain seq x y z
N MET A 1 19.91 8.54 -1.01
CA MET A 1 18.62 8.46 -0.30
C MET A 1 18.55 7.15 0.45
N LYS A 2 18.13 7.22 1.71
CA LYS A 2 17.91 6.03 2.53
C LYS A 2 16.43 5.66 2.51
N THR A 3 16.14 4.37 2.36
CA THR A 3 14.76 3.85 2.38
C THR A 3 14.61 2.87 3.53
N ILE A 4 13.67 3.17 4.43
CA ILE A 4 13.35 2.34 5.58
C ILE A 4 11.99 1.71 5.37
N GLY A 5 11.92 0.39 5.53
CA GLY A 5 10.65 -0.31 5.55
C GLY A 5 10.14 -0.45 6.96
N ILE A 6 8.83 -0.25 7.17
CA ILE A 6 8.20 -0.41 8.48
C ILE A 6 7.04 -1.39 8.34
N THR A 7 7.03 -2.40 9.20
CA THR A 7 5.93 -3.34 9.30
C THR A 7 5.63 -3.63 10.77
N GLY A 8 4.52 -4.28 11.04
CA GLY A 8 4.10 -4.61 12.40
C GLY A 8 2.60 -4.83 12.47
N GLY A 9 2.14 -5.30 13.61
CA GLY A 9 0.72 -5.58 13.85
C GLY A 9 -0.12 -4.33 14.08
N VAL A 10 -1.44 -4.51 14.04
CA VAL A 10 -2.39 -3.45 14.40
C VAL A 10 -2.12 -3.02 15.85
N GLY A 11 -2.13 -1.71 16.08
CA GLY A 11 -1.88 -1.16 17.41
C GLY A 11 -0.42 -1.11 17.83
N ALA A 12 0.52 -1.40 16.93
CA ALA A 12 1.95 -1.39 17.22
C ALA A 12 2.57 0.01 17.25
N GLY A 13 1.77 1.07 17.11
CA GLY A 13 2.27 2.44 17.13
C GLY A 13 2.91 2.88 15.82
N LYS A 14 2.62 2.20 14.71
CA LYS A 14 3.18 2.55 13.40
C LYS A 14 2.87 3.99 13.00
N SER A 15 1.63 4.43 13.17
CA SER A 15 1.22 5.79 12.82
C SER A 15 2.03 6.86 13.57
N THR A 16 2.32 6.62 14.85
CA THR A 16 3.12 7.54 15.65
C THR A 16 4.56 7.62 15.14
N VAL A 17 5.15 6.47 14.81
CA VAL A 17 6.51 6.43 14.27
C VAL A 17 6.58 7.11 12.91
N LEU A 18 5.61 6.85 12.04
CA LEU A 18 5.56 7.47 10.71
C LEU A 18 5.47 8.99 10.82
N ALA A 19 4.58 9.49 11.68
CA ALA A 19 4.41 10.93 11.90
C ALA A 19 5.70 11.56 12.45
N TYR A 20 6.38 10.89 13.36
CA TYR A 20 7.65 11.35 13.92
C TYR A 20 8.73 11.49 12.83
N LEU A 21 8.87 10.47 11.99
CA LEU A 21 9.88 10.48 10.93
C LEU A 21 9.58 11.56 9.89
N GLU A 22 8.31 11.75 9.56
CA GLU A 22 7.89 12.80 8.62
C GLU A 22 8.17 14.19 9.18
N GLU A 23 7.82 14.44 10.43
CA GLU A 23 7.98 15.74 11.06
C GLU A 23 9.44 16.07 11.37
N LYS A 24 10.16 15.11 11.97
CA LYS A 24 11.53 15.34 12.46
C LYS A 24 12.59 15.26 11.36
N TYR A 25 12.43 14.33 10.43
CA TYR A 25 13.45 14.05 9.42
C TYR A 25 13.01 14.35 8.00
N ASN A 26 11.85 14.98 7.84
CA ASN A 26 11.29 15.30 6.53
C ASN A 26 11.21 14.07 5.62
N ALA A 27 10.84 12.92 6.20
CA ALA A 27 10.71 11.68 5.46
C ALA A 27 9.52 11.74 4.50
N PHE A 28 9.68 11.16 3.32
CA PHE A 28 8.57 10.90 2.41
C PHE A 28 7.97 9.55 2.79
N VAL A 29 6.76 9.55 3.31
CA VAL A 29 6.10 8.36 3.82
C VAL A 29 5.13 7.79 2.80
N ILE A 30 5.30 6.51 2.48
CA ILE A 30 4.40 5.77 1.59
C ILE A 30 3.76 4.67 2.41
N GLN A 31 2.42 4.66 2.44
CA GLN A 31 1.66 3.59 3.07
C GLN A 31 1.06 2.71 1.98
N ALA A 32 1.46 1.44 1.94
CA ALA A 32 1.07 0.53 0.86
C ALA A 32 -0.45 0.36 0.74
N ASP A 33 -1.18 0.37 1.88
CA ASP A 33 -2.64 0.27 1.84
C ASP A 33 -3.27 1.47 1.13
N GLU A 34 -2.74 2.67 1.35
CA GLU A 34 -3.20 3.88 0.66
C GLU A 34 -2.89 3.79 -0.84
N VAL A 35 -1.73 3.27 -1.19
CA VAL A 35 -1.35 3.07 -2.60
C VAL A 35 -2.33 2.10 -3.27
N GLY A 36 -2.76 1.06 -2.55
CA GLY A 36 -3.78 0.13 -3.05
C GLY A 36 -5.07 0.84 -3.44
N HIS A 37 -5.49 1.84 -2.67
CA HIS A 37 -6.66 2.66 -2.99
C HIS A 37 -6.39 3.57 -4.19
N ILE A 38 -5.21 4.15 -4.28
CA ILE A 38 -4.83 5.04 -5.38
C ILE A 38 -4.86 4.29 -6.72
N VAL A 39 -4.28 3.10 -6.80
CA VAL A 39 -4.20 2.35 -8.05
C VAL A 39 -5.55 1.84 -8.54
N MET A 40 -6.56 1.80 -7.66
CA MET A 40 -7.94 1.43 -8.02
C MET A 40 -8.81 2.62 -8.38
N ALA A 41 -8.31 3.85 -8.26
CA ALA A 41 -9.10 5.04 -8.59
C ALA A 41 -9.38 5.12 -10.10
N PRO A 42 -10.47 5.80 -10.51
CA PRO A 42 -10.76 5.99 -11.94
C PRO A 42 -9.56 6.57 -12.70
N GLY A 43 -9.23 5.98 -13.82
CA GLY A 43 -8.07 6.39 -14.63
C GLY A 43 -6.75 5.78 -14.20
N GLN A 44 -6.71 5.04 -13.11
CA GLN A 44 -5.50 4.39 -12.63
C GLN A 44 -5.39 2.94 -13.13
N GLU A 45 -4.22 2.35 -12.95
CA GLU A 45 -3.83 1.06 -13.52
C GLU A 45 -4.80 -0.09 -13.22
N CYS A 46 -5.32 -0.17 -11.99
CA CYS A 46 -6.15 -1.29 -11.56
C CYS A 46 -7.64 -1.06 -11.69
N TYR A 47 -8.08 0.14 -12.06
CA TYR A 47 -9.51 0.45 -12.11
C TYR A 47 -10.28 -0.49 -13.03
N GLN A 48 -9.90 -0.56 -14.31
CA GLN A 48 -10.59 -1.39 -15.28
C GLN A 48 -10.40 -2.89 -14.99
N PRO A 49 -9.20 -3.39 -14.68
CA PRO A 49 -9.05 -4.81 -14.34
C PRO A 49 -9.91 -5.27 -13.17
N VAL A 50 -10.08 -4.44 -12.13
CA VAL A 50 -10.94 -4.77 -10.99
C VAL A 50 -12.42 -4.83 -11.42
N ILE A 51 -12.85 -3.87 -12.24
CA ILE A 51 -14.22 -3.87 -12.76
C ILE A 51 -14.46 -5.09 -13.65
N ASP A 52 -13.49 -5.45 -14.48
CA ASP A 52 -13.59 -6.64 -15.32
C ASP A 52 -13.72 -7.92 -14.51
N LEU A 53 -13.05 -7.97 -13.34
CA LEU A 53 -13.12 -9.12 -12.46
C LEU A 53 -14.45 -9.20 -11.71
N PHE A 54 -14.94 -8.10 -11.14
CA PHE A 54 -16.10 -8.08 -10.26
C PHE A 54 -17.41 -7.70 -10.95
N GLY A 55 -17.35 -7.06 -12.11
CA GLY A 55 -18.52 -6.56 -12.81
C GLY A 55 -18.88 -5.13 -12.41
N LYS A 56 -19.83 -4.55 -13.13
CA LYS A 56 -20.22 -3.15 -12.95
C LYS A 56 -20.93 -2.87 -11.62
N ASP A 57 -21.38 -3.90 -10.93
CA ASP A 57 -22.07 -3.75 -9.64
C ASP A 57 -21.19 -3.16 -8.55
N VAL A 58 -19.86 -3.21 -8.72
CA VAL A 58 -18.93 -2.62 -7.77
C VAL A 58 -18.61 -1.17 -8.05
N ILE A 59 -19.24 -0.56 -9.06
CA ILE A 59 -19.05 0.86 -9.40
C ILE A 59 -20.12 1.70 -8.73
N LYS A 60 -19.70 2.73 -7.98
CA LYS A 60 -20.61 3.70 -7.38
C LYS A 60 -21.09 4.72 -8.42
N ASN A 61 -22.09 5.54 -8.03
CA ASN A 61 -22.61 6.60 -8.87
C ASN A 61 -21.57 7.63 -9.30
N ASP A 62 -20.54 7.86 -8.45
CA ASP A 62 -19.44 8.77 -8.73
C ASP A 62 -18.31 8.13 -9.56
N LYS A 63 -18.53 6.92 -10.05
CA LYS A 63 -17.59 6.12 -10.84
C LYS A 63 -16.45 5.48 -10.06
N THR A 64 -16.33 5.72 -8.76
CA THR A 64 -15.33 5.04 -7.93
C THR A 64 -15.76 3.62 -7.63
N ILE A 65 -14.78 2.76 -7.29
CA ILE A 65 -15.04 1.39 -6.89
C ILE A 65 -15.58 1.37 -5.45
N ASP A 66 -16.68 0.64 -5.25
CA ASP A 66 -17.24 0.40 -3.92
C ASP A 66 -16.45 -0.71 -3.23
N ARG A 67 -15.50 -0.33 -2.38
CA ARG A 67 -14.61 -1.27 -1.70
C ARG A 67 -15.37 -2.22 -0.75
N LYS A 68 -16.46 -1.75 -0.16
CA LYS A 68 -17.29 -2.60 0.68
C LYS A 68 -17.93 -3.72 -0.14
N ARG A 69 -18.42 -3.40 -1.34
CA ARG A 69 -19.03 -4.36 -2.24
C ARG A 69 -18.00 -5.41 -2.70
N VAL A 70 -16.80 -4.96 -3.05
CA VAL A 70 -15.68 -5.84 -3.37
C VAL A 70 -15.37 -6.77 -2.20
N SER A 71 -15.30 -6.23 -1.00
CA SER A 71 -15.05 -6.99 0.21
C SER A 71 -16.13 -8.04 0.46
N ASP A 72 -17.41 -7.70 0.24
CA ASP A 72 -18.52 -8.61 0.39
C ASP A 72 -18.43 -9.79 -0.59
N VAL A 73 -18.07 -9.51 -1.84
CA VAL A 73 -17.90 -10.55 -2.86
C VAL A 73 -16.73 -11.48 -2.50
N VAL A 74 -15.62 -10.92 -2.05
CA VAL A 74 -14.44 -11.69 -1.64
C VAL A 74 -14.78 -12.58 -0.44
N PHE A 75 -15.57 -12.07 0.50
CA PHE A 75 -16.01 -12.86 1.67
C PHE A 75 -16.83 -14.08 1.25
N GLU A 76 -17.77 -13.91 0.30
CA GLU A 76 -18.61 -15.00 -0.19
C GLU A 76 -17.87 -15.94 -1.13
N GLN A 77 -16.92 -15.43 -1.92
CA GLN A 77 -16.17 -16.18 -2.92
C GLN A 77 -14.68 -15.91 -2.76
N PRO A 78 -14.01 -16.63 -1.83
CA PRO A 78 -12.59 -16.38 -1.52
C PRO A 78 -11.63 -16.47 -2.71
N ASP A 79 -11.98 -17.19 -3.77
CA ASP A 79 -11.15 -17.28 -4.97
C ASP A 79 -10.91 -15.92 -5.62
N PHE A 80 -11.87 -14.99 -5.47
CA PHE A 80 -11.72 -13.64 -5.97
C PHE A 80 -10.62 -12.86 -5.27
N LEU A 81 -10.31 -13.19 -4.00
CA LEU A 81 -9.22 -12.51 -3.28
C LEU A 81 -7.88 -12.75 -3.96
N SER A 82 -7.62 -13.99 -4.36
CA SER A 82 -6.36 -14.33 -5.04
C SER A 82 -6.24 -13.57 -6.37
N CYS A 83 -7.33 -13.50 -7.13
CA CYS A 83 -7.35 -12.75 -8.39
C CYS A 83 -7.17 -11.25 -8.16
N LEU A 84 -7.86 -10.69 -7.16
CA LEU A 84 -7.75 -9.29 -6.79
C LEU A 84 -6.31 -8.94 -6.40
N ASN A 85 -5.69 -9.75 -5.53
CA ASN A 85 -4.32 -9.54 -5.09
C ASN A 85 -3.34 -9.62 -6.26
N GLY A 86 -3.58 -10.52 -7.23
CA GLY A 86 -2.78 -10.61 -8.45
C GLY A 86 -2.83 -9.37 -9.32
N ILE A 87 -3.91 -8.59 -9.23
CA ILE A 87 -4.06 -7.31 -9.93
C ILE A 87 -3.43 -6.18 -9.11
N ILE A 88 -3.72 -6.10 -7.82
CA ILE A 88 -3.37 -4.95 -6.96
C ILE A 88 -1.90 -4.96 -6.54
N HIS A 89 -1.38 -6.09 -6.05
CA HIS A 89 -0.04 -6.12 -5.45
C HIS A 89 1.07 -5.73 -6.42
N PRO A 90 1.11 -6.22 -7.66
CA PRO A 90 2.14 -5.77 -8.61
C PRO A 90 2.04 -4.28 -8.92
N ALA A 91 0.83 -3.74 -9.05
CA ALA A 91 0.61 -2.34 -9.33
C ALA A 91 1.04 -1.44 -8.16
N VAL A 92 0.77 -1.86 -6.93
CA VAL A 92 1.23 -1.16 -5.72
C VAL A 92 2.76 -1.10 -5.71
N LYS A 93 3.41 -2.22 -5.97
CA LYS A 93 4.89 -2.28 -6.01
C LYS A 93 5.47 -1.35 -7.07
N ARG A 94 4.89 -1.35 -8.28
CA ARG A 94 5.32 -0.44 -9.35
C ARG A 94 5.16 1.03 -8.94
N TYR A 95 4.04 1.36 -8.32
CA TYR A 95 3.79 2.72 -7.85
C TYR A 95 4.80 3.15 -6.80
N ILE A 96 5.08 2.28 -5.83
CA ILE A 96 6.06 2.55 -4.77
C ILE A 96 7.45 2.77 -5.36
N LEU A 97 7.91 1.87 -6.24
CA LEU A 97 9.23 1.98 -6.86
C LEU A 97 9.38 3.25 -7.67
N LYS A 98 8.33 3.63 -8.41
CA LYS A 98 8.32 4.88 -9.18
C LYS A 98 8.38 6.09 -8.24
N SER A 99 7.63 6.08 -7.15
CA SER A 99 7.63 7.16 -6.17
C SER A 99 9.01 7.32 -5.52
N LEU A 100 9.66 6.21 -5.17
CA LEU A 100 11.01 6.24 -4.61
C LEU A 100 12.02 6.82 -5.60
N GLU A 101 11.92 6.44 -6.86
CA GLU A 101 12.79 6.97 -7.91
C GLU A 101 12.61 8.47 -8.08
N GLU A 102 11.38 8.96 -8.07
CA GLU A 102 11.07 10.39 -8.16
C GLU A 102 11.63 11.16 -6.97
N GLN A 103 11.50 10.63 -5.76
CA GLN A 103 12.03 11.27 -4.55
C GLN A 103 13.55 11.31 -4.56
N LYS A 104 14.19 10.27 -5.07
CA LYS A 104 15.65 10.25 -5.22
C LYS A 104 16.13 11.35 -6.16
N LYS A 105 15.44 11.54 -7.28
CA LYS A 105 15.75 12.59 -8.25
C LYS A 105 15.57 13.99 -7.65
N GLU A 106 14.61 14.16 -6.76
CA GLU A 106 14.36 15.44 -6.10
C GLU A 106 15.34 15.72 -4.94
N GLY A 107 16.22 14.77 -4.63
CA GLY A 107 17.20 14.94 -3.57
C GLY A 107 16.69 14.61 -2.18
N ARG A 108 15.58 13.88 -2.06
CA ARG A 108 15.07 13.46 -0.76
C ARG A 108 16.07 12.55 -0.05
N LYS A 109 16.29 12.78 1.24
CA LYS A 109 17.26 12.01 2.01
C LYS A 109 16.70 10.76 2.66
N LEU A 110 15.40 10.76 2.97
CA LEU A 110 14.76 9.65 3.66
C LEU A 110 13.38 9.37 3.08
N CYS A 111 13.14 8.11 2.73
CA CYS A 111 11.82 7.59 2.39
C CYS A 111 11.47 6.45 3.34
N VAL A 112 10.19 6.34 3.66
CA VAL A 112 9.67 5.29 4.53
C VAL A 112 8.53 4.60 3.80
N VAL A 113 8.59 3.27 3.72
CA VAL A 113 7.52 2.44 3.15
C VAL A 113 6.93 1.59 4.26
N GLU A 114 5.64 1.75 4.53
CA GLU A 114 4.93 0.98 5.54
C GLU A 114 3.96 0.02 4.86
N ALA A 115 3.93 -1.23 5.31
CA ALA A 115 2.99 -2.23 4.81
C ALA A 115 2.77 -3.32 5.84
N ALA A 116 1.52 -3.81 5.95
CA ALA A 116 1.19 -4.93 6.81
C ALA A 116 1.79 -6.25 6.29
N LEU A 117 1.79 -6.45 4.97
CA LEU A 117 2.32 -7.64 4.31
C LEU A 117 3.72 -7.39 3.72
N PHE A 118 4.55 -6.66 4.47
CA PHE A 118 5.84 -6.16 3.98
C PHE A 118 6.76 -7.26 3.47
N LEU A 119 6.97 -8.31 4.29
CA LEU A 119 7.88 -9.40 3.94
C LEU A 119 7.27 -10.35 2.90
N GLU A 120 5.96 -10.60 2.98
CA GLU A 120 5.24 -11.46 2.04
C GLU A 120 5.29 -10.91 0.62
N GLU A 121 5.29 -9.58 0.49
CA GLU A 121 5.37 -8.89 -0.81
C GLU A 121 6.82 -8.55 -1.22
N HIS A 122 7.79 -9.00 -0.46
CA HIS A 122 9.22 -8.82 -0.75
C HIS A 122 9.68 -7.37 -0.85
N TYR A 123 9.07 -6.48 -0.05
CA TYR A 123 9.44 -5.06 -0.05
C TYR A 123 10.82 -4.81 0.54
N GLN A 124 11.36 -5.76 1.32
CA GLN A 124 12.72 -5.67 1.85
C GLN A 124 13.78 -5.59 0.74
N GLU A 125 13.47 -6.06 -0.47
CA GLU A 125 14.41 -6.05 -1.59
C GLU A 125 14.85 -4.66 -2.03
N PHE A 126 14.02 -3.64 -1.80
CA PHE A 126 14.35 -2.26 -2.18
C PHE A 126 14.50 -1.32 -0.99
N CYS A 127 14.58 -1.85 0.22
CA CYS A 127 14.78 -1.05 1.43
C CYS A 127 16.18 -1.29 1.99
N ASP A 128 16.77 -0.22 2.55
CA ASP A 128 18.08 -0.31 3.20
C ASP A 128 17.98 -0.96 4.58
N GLU A 129 16.87 -0.71 5.29
CA GLU A 129 16.60 -1.29 6.60
C GLU A 129 15.11 -1.62 6.70
N VAL A 130 14.78 -2.59 7.51
CA VAL A 130 13.40 -2.95 7.83
C VAL A 130 13.21 -2.88 9.34
N TRP A 131 12.23 -2.10 9.79
CA TRP A 131 11.87 -1.97 11.19
C TRP A 131 10.58 -2.73 11.46
N TYR A 132 10.66 -3.69 12.35
CA TYR A 132 9.50 -4.45 12.79
C TYR A 132 9.01 -3.88 14.12
N LEU A 133 7.80 -3.31 14.11
CA LEU A 133 7.20 -2.71 15.29
C LEU A 133 6.24 -3.69 15.95
N SER A 134 6.36 -3.83 17.27
CA SER A 134 5.46 -4.67 18.04
C SER A 134 5.03 -3.94 19.30
N LEU A 135 3.85 -4.29 19.82
CA LEU A 135 3.43 -3.80 21.13
C LEU A 135 4.23 -4.50 22.20
N ILE A 136 4.82 -3.68 23.08
CA ILE A 136 5.50 -4.20 24.26
C ILE A 136 4.59 -3.91 25.43
N HIS A 137 4.10 -4.96 26.07
CA HIS A 137 3.34 -4.85 27.31
C HIS A 137 4.32 -4.92 28.47
N ILE A 138 4.36 -3.84 29.21
CA ILE A 138 5.20 -3.76 30.39
C ILE A 138 4.36 -3.98 31.63
#